data_fa72526f0d0b63e2fbd1e2b7c7726687
#
_entry.id   fa72526f0d0b63e2fbd1e2b7c7726687
#
_cell.length_a   1.000
_cell.length_b   1.000
_cell.length_c   1.000
_cell.angle_alpha   90.00
_cell.angle_beta   90.00
_cell.angle_gamma   90.00
#
_symmetry.space_group_name_H-M   'P 1'
#
loop_
_entity.id
_entity.type
_entity.pdbx_description
1 polymer ?
#
loop_
_entity_poly.entity_id
_entity_poly.type
_entity_poly.pdbx_seq_one_letter_code
_entity_poly.pdbx_strand_id
1 'polypeptide(L)'
;SFELGVTAYEGDRSIQGDRFQFNGTGTFLDVPDPLRTASDFFNSTITSGGTLTPYRNPDYNNLLGFDNGIFIPDNTAFTYIGNSATEATIRVVTTQDAILPRIITSAIDVYQPDLRASVTINDLNGPPAQPGDILEFTVVGKNIGSDVSLDTYMQTALDIRTLFVPN
;
A
#
# COMPACT_ATOMS: atom_id res chain seq x y z
N SER A 1 0.06 -2.50 2.91
CA SER A 1 -1.08 -1.98 3.69
C SER A 1 -2.14 -1.35 2.80
N PHE A 2 -3.32 -1.20 3.36
CA PHE A 2 -4.44 -0.50 2.73
C PHE A 2 -5.16 0.31 3.82
N GLU A 3 -5.24 1.61 3.63
CA GLU A 3 -5.85 2.52 4.59
C GLU A 3 -6.84 3.44 3.90
N LEU A 4 -7.93 3.74 4.57
CA LEU A 4 -8.94 4.69 4.16
C LEU A 4 -9.16 5.72 5.25
N GLY A 5 -9.34 6.98 4.86
CA GLY A 5 -9.70 8.03 5.79
C GLY A 5 -10.96 8.77 5.32
N VAL A 6 -11.78 9.19 6.27
CA VAL A 6 -12.92 10.06 5.99
C VAL A 6 -13.08 11.11 7.07
N THR A 7 -13.44 12.32 6.65
CA THR A 7 -13.99 13.36 7.50
C THR A 7 -15.38 13.70 6.99
N ALA A 8 -16.37 13.68 7.87
CA ALA A 8 -17.76 14.00 7.53
C ALA A 8 -18.42 14.86 8.63
N TYR A 9 -19.51 15.51 8.25
CA TYR A 9 -20.40 16.23 9.15
C TYR A 9 -21.80 15.64 9.08
N GLU A 10 -22.62 15.92 10.07
CA GLU A 10 -24.01 15.48 10.23
C GLU A 10 -24.16 13.96 10.43
N GLY A 11 -23.11 13.25 10.82
CA GLY A 11 -23.19 11.85 11.23
C GLY A 11 -23.65 11.75 12.68
N ASP A 12 -24.92 11.51 12.89
CA ASP A 12 -25.53 11.50 14.23
C ASP A 12 -25.48 10.11 14.87
N ARG A 13 -25.00 10.09 16.12
CA ARG A 13 -24.98 8.83 16.89
C ARG A 13 -26.39 8.26 17.03
N SER A 14 -26.52 6.97 16.75
CA SER A 14 -27.74 6.18 16.87
C SER A 14 -28.80 6.41 15.78
N ILE A 15 -28.54 7.22 14.77
CA ILE A 15 -29.35 7.25 13.55
C ILE A 15 -28.77 6.21 12.58
N GLN A 16 -29.48 5.11 12.39
CA GLN A 16 -28.99 4.01 11.60
C GLN A 16 -29.30 4.15 10.09
N GLY A 17 -28.56 3.40 9.29
CA GLY A 17 -28.75 3.33 7.83
C GLY A 17 -27.65 4.01 7.04
N ASP A 18 -26.61 4.50 7.71
CA ASP A 18 -25.44 5.06 7.06
C ASP A 18 -24.30 4.04 7.00
N ARG A 19 -23.56 4.05 5.89
CA ARG A 19 -22.49 3.09 5.60
C ARG A 19 -21.37 3.79 4.85
N PHE A 20 -20.15 3.36 5.12
CA PHE A 20 -18.96 3.70 4.33
C PHE A 20 -18.45 2.45 3.64
N GLN A 21 -18.40 2.48 2.32
CA GLN A 21 -18.15 1.30 1.52
C GLN A 21 -17.05 1.54 0.49
N PHE A 22 -16.32 0.49 0.19
CA PHE A 22 -15.25 0.48 -0.79
C PHE A 22 -15.45 -0.67 -1.80
N ASN A 23 -15.13 -0.41 -3.06
CA ASN A 23 -15.14 -1.38 -4.15
C ASN A 23 -13.91 -1.21 -5.02
N GLY A 24 -12.96 -2.13 -4.92
CA GLY A 24 -11.82 -2.26 -5.82
C GLY A 24 -11.73 -3.64 -6.47
N THR A 25 -12.79 -4.49 -6.28
CA THR A 25 -12.83 -5.87 -6.80
C THR A 25 -14.14 -6.21 -7.53
N GLY A 26 -14.98 -5.20 -7.78
CA GLY A 26 -16.29 -5.35 -8.43
C GLY A 26 -17.47 -5.44 -7.45
N THR A 27 -17.22 -5.56 -6.14
CA THR A 27 -18.27 -5.63 -5.11
C THR A 27 -18.05 -4.58 -4.04
N PHE A 28 -19.12 -3.89 -3.63
CA PHE A 28 -19.06 -2.97 -2.49
C PHE A 28 -19.02 -3.74 -1.17
N LEU A 29 -18.01 -3.47 -0.38
CA LEU A 29 -17.84 -4.01 0.97
C LEU A 29 -17.88 -2.87 1.97
N ASP A 30 -18.48 -3.12 3.13
CA ASP A 30 -18.42 -2.16 4.24
C ASP A 30 -17.01 -2.06 4.78
N VAL A 31 -16.58 -0.83 5.05
CA VAL A 31 -15.30 -0.59 5.71
C VAL A 31 -15.47 -0.93 7.20
N PRO A 32 -14.70 -1.88 7.73
CA PRO A 32 -14.86 -2.30 9.12
C PRO A 32 -14.22 -1.32 10.09
N ASP A 33 -14.88 -1.10 11.22
CA ASP A 33 -14.30 -0.44 12.38
C ASP A 33 -14.97 -0.98 13.65
N PRO A 34 -14.23 -1.38 14.69
CA PRO A 34 -14.81 -1.96 15.90
C PRO A 34 -15.65 -0.98 16.74
N LEU A 35 -15.49 0.34 16.51
CA LEU A 35 -16.24 1.39 17.21
C LEU A 35 -17.41 1.94 16.39
N ARG A 36 -17.58 1.44 15.16
CA ARG A 36 -18.61 1.87 14.22
C ARG A 36 -19.32 0.65 13.66
N THR A 37 -20.63 0.61 13.75
CA THR A 37 -21.36 -0.50 13.14
C THR A 37 -21.48 -0.30 11.63
N ALA A 38 -21.76 -1.38 10.89
CA ALA A 38 -21.97 -1.29 9.44
C ALA A 38 -23.22 -0.50 9.03
N SER A 39 -24.08 -0.15 10.00
CA SER A 39 -25.32 0.62 9.77
C SER A 39 -25.42 1.91 10.59
N ASP A 40 -24.37 2.28 11.32
CA ASP A 40 -24.20 3.53 12.08
C ASP A 40 -22.71 3.83 12.03
N PHE A 41 -22.23 4.04 10.80
CA PHE A 41 -20.79 4.22 10.55
C PHE A 41 -20.35 5.64 10.90
N PHE A 42 -21.16 6.63 10.58
CA PHE A 42 -20.93 8.02 10.93
C PHE A 42 -21.63 8.35 12.26
N ASN A 43 -20.97 8.03 13.35
CA ASN A 43 -21.54 8.03 14.70
C ASN A 43 -20.97 9.11 15.63
N SER A 44 -20.58 10.24 15.06
CA SER A 44 -20.01 11.38 15.78
C SER A 44 -18.71 11.07 16.54
N THR A 45 -17.81 10.27 15.98
CA THR A 45 -16.56 9.88 16.65
C THR A 45 -15.30 10.23 15.85
N ILE A 46 -14.17 10.33 16.54
CA ILE A 46 -12.84 10.37 15.93
C ILE A 46 -12.09 9.11 16.31
N THR A 47 -11.74 8.31 15.29
CA THR A 47 -11.07 7.01 15.45
C THR A 47 -9.84 6.89 14.56
N SER A 48 -8.88 6.07 14.97
CA SER A 48 -7.74 5.69 14.15
C SER A 48 -7.39 4.22 14.42
N GLY A 49 -7.38 3.39 13.37
CA GLY A 49 -7.09 1.98 13.48
C GLY A 49 -7.99 1.23 14.47
N GLY A 50 -9.27 1.59 14.55
CA GLY A 50 -10.25 0.95 15.42
C GLY A 50 -10.21 1.38 16.89
N THR A 51 -9.52 2.46 17.21
CA THR A 51 -9.46 3.03 18.56
C THR A 51 -9.85 4.50 18.56
N LEU A 52 -10.40 4.98 19.67
CA LEU A 52 -10.63 6.42 19.84
C LEU A 52 -9.28 7.14 19.84
N THR A 53 -9.20 8.25 19.12
CA THR A 53 -8.00 9.08 19.08
C THR A 53 -7.81 9.76 20.45
N PRO A 54 -6.72 9.48 21.18
CA PRO A 54 -6.46 10.06 22.48
C PRO A 54 -5.95 11.51 22.38
N TYR A 55 -5.86 12.18 23.53
CA TYR A 55 -5.24 13.52 23.69
C TYR A 55 -5.94 14.65 22.93
N ARG A 56 -7.25 14.53 22.68
CA ARG A 56 -8.09 15.60 22.16
C ARG A 56 -8.49 16.56 23.27
N ASN A 57 -8.75 17.81 22.93
CA ASN A 57 -9.31 18.79 23.86
C ASN A 57 -10.41 19.61 23.17
N PRO A 58 -11.70 19.43 23.52
CA PRO A 58 -12.22 18.46 24.48
C PRO A 58 -12.19 17.01 23.97
N ASP A 59 -12.08 16.06 24.90
CA ASP A 59 -12.08 14.63 24.61
C ASP A 59 -13.47 14.02 24.80
N TYR A 60 -14.39 14.36 23.93
CA TYR A 60 -15.74 13.81 23.92
C TYR A 60 -15.87 12.61 23.00
N ASN A 61 -16.63 11.60 23.43
CA ASN A 61 -16.94 10.42 22.63
C ASN A 61 -18.08 10.65 21.63
N ASN A 62 -18.82 11.72 21.78
CA ASN A 62 -19.86 12.17 20.85
C ASN A 62 -19.55 13.62 20.47
N LEU A 63 -19.26 13.85 19.21
CA LEU A 63 -18.84 15.15 18.66
C LEU A 63 -19.96 15.86 17.92
N LEU A 64 -21.21 15.48 18.19
CA LEU A 64 -22.41 16.18 17.69
C LEU A 64 -22.38 16.36 16.16
N GLY A 65 -22.32 15.26 15.43
CA GLY A 65 -22.34 15.25 13.98
C GLY A 65 -20.96 15.39 13.32
N PHE A 66 -19.86 15.44 14.06
CA PHE A 66 -18.53 15.44 13.46
C PHE A 66 -17.89 14.05 13.51
N ASP A 67 -17.51 13.54 12.35
CA ASP A 67 -16.84 12.27 12.18
C ASP A 67 -15.48 12.44 11.53
N ASN A 68 -14.49 11.75 12.07
CA ASN A 68 -13.19 11.57 11.45
C ASN A 68 -12.67 10.19 11.75
N GLY A 69 -12.10 9.53 10.75
CA GLY A 69 -11.52 8.20 10.98
C GLY A 69 -10.46 7.83 9.97
N ILE A 70 -9.47 7.05 10.45
CA ILE A 70 -8.54 6.28 9.63
C ILE A 70 -8.84 4.80 9.89
N PHE A 71 -9.14 4.09 8.82
CA PHE A 71 -9.59 2.69 8.82
C PHE A 71 -8.56 1.84 8.11
N ILE A 72 -8.28 0.67 8.66
CA ILE A 72 -7.28 -0.28 8.14
C ILE A 72 -7.98 -1.63 7.86
N PRO A 73 -8.74 -1.74 6.75
CA PRO A 73 -9.37 -3.00 6.38
C PRO A 73 -8.33 -4.07 6.09
N ASP A 74 -8.59 -5.30 6.50
CA ASP A 74 -7.73 -6.42 6.17
C ASP A 74 -7.84 -6.74 4.68
N ASN A 75 -6.79 -6.46 3.93
CA ASN A 75 -6.66 -6.73 2.52
C ASN A 75 -5.65 -7.85 2.20
N THR A 76 -5.30 -8.70 3.15
CA THR A 76 -4.32 -9.79 2.94
C THR A 76 -4.78 -10.79 1.89
N ALA A 77 -6.09 -10.99 1.74
CA ALA A 77 -6.70 -11.82 0.71
C ALA A 77 -7.14 -11.03 -0.55
N PHE A 78 -6.67 -9.79 -0.73
CA PHE A 78 -7.09 -8.89 -1.81
C PHE A 78 -8.61 -8.65 -1.88
N THR A 79 -9.26 -8.67 -0.73
CA THR A 79 -10.71 -8.58 -0.61
C THR A 79 -11.24 -7.20 -1.01
N TYR A 80 -10.55 -6.13 -0.63
CA TYR A 80 -10.92 -4.75 -0.92
C TYR A 80 -10.32 -4.26 -2.23
N ILE A 81 -9.03 -4.50 -2.46
CA ILE A 81 -8.33 -4.07 -3.67
C ILE A 81 -7.32 -5.14 -4.09
N GLY A 82 -7.37 -5.52 -5.36
CA GLY A 82 -6.46 -6.51 -5.94
C GLY A 82 -5.15 -5.90 -6.42
N ASN A 83 -4.14 -6.75 -6.66
CA ASN A 83 -2.94 -6.35 -7.36
C ASN A 83 -3.30 -5.86 -8.77
N SER A 84 -2.60 -4.83 -9.23
CA SER A 84 -2.82 -4.21 -10.54
C SER A 84 -4.18 -3.54 -10.73
N ALA A 85 -4.94 -3.29 -9.65
CA ALA A 85 -6.15 -2.50 -9.72
C ALA A 85 -5.81 -1.07 -10.18
N THR A 86 -6.52 -0.59 -11.19
CA THR A 86 -6.33 0.76 -11.76
C THR A 86 -7.41 1.73 -11.33
N GLU A 87 -8.46 1.22 -10.70
CA GLU A 87 -9.60 2.01 -10.23
C GLU A 87 -10.21 1.40 -8.97
N ALA A 88 -10.85 2.24 -8.19
CA ALA A 88 -11.68 1.84 -7.07
C ALA A 88 -12.79 2.87 -6.86
N THR A 89 -13.88 2.46 -6.25
CA THR A 89 -15.02 3.34 -5.96
C THR A 89 -15.27 3.37 -4.46
N ILE A 90 -15.41 4.55 -3.91
CA ILE A 90 -15.84 4.77 -2.53
C ILE A 90 -17.29 5.22 -2.56
N ARG A 91 -18.10 4.69 -1.65
CA ARG A 91 -19.50 5.02 -1.53
C ARG A 91 -19.87 5.32 -0.09
N VAL A 92 -20.53 6.45 0.12
CA VAL A 92 -21.25 6.78 1.35
C VAL A 92 -22.74 6.56 1.08
N VAL A 93 -23.39 5.82 1.96
CA VAL A 93 -24.82 5.52 1.89
C VAL A 93 -25.48 6.00 3.17
N THR A 94 -26.66 6.55 3.05
CA THR A 94 -27.53 6.85 4.21
C THR A 94 -28.98 6.61 3.82
N THR A 95 -29.82 6.26 4.78
CA THR A 95 -31.27 6.06 4.60
C THR A 95 -32.12 6.95 5.50
N GLN A 96 -31.56 7.49 6.56
CA GLN A 96 -32.28 8.31 7.56
C GLN A 96 -31.54 9.58 7.93
N ASP A 97 -30.23 9.52 7.93
CA ASP A 97 -29.37 10.64 8.32
C ASP A 97 -28.91 11.47 7.12
N ALA A 98 -28.41 12.67 7.34
CA ALA A 98 -27.79 13.53 6.34
C ALA A 98 -26.28 13.51 6.53
N ILE A 99 -25.53 12.78 5.72
CA ILE A 99 -24.08 12.70 5.82
C ILE A 99 -23.44 13.62 4.79
N LEU A 100 -22.55 14.49 5.26
CA LEU A 100 -21.79 15.45 4.44
C LEU A 100 -20.30 15.11 4.43
N PRO A 101 -19.82 14.21 3.57
CA PRO A 101 -18.40 13.92 3.43
C PRO A 101 -17.64 15.15 2.94
N ARG A 102 -16.49 15.43 3.54
CA ARG A 102 -15.64 16.59 3.21
C ARG A 102 -14.28 16.19 2.69
N ILE A 103 -13.68 15.17 3.31
CA ILE A 103 -12.36 14.68 2.95
C ILE A 103 -12.45 13.16 2.89
N ILE A 104 -11.96 12.59 1.81
CA ILE A 104 -11.75 11.15 1.68
C ILE A 104 -10.30 10.96 1.25
N THR A 105 -9.60 10.06 1.93
CA THR A 105 -8.22 9.71 1.64
C THR A 105 -8.07 8.21 1.48
N SER A 106 -7.07 7.79 0.69
CA SER A 106 -6.63 6.40 0.62
C SER A 106 -5.12 6.34 0.59
N ALA A 107 -4.55 5.34 1.26
CA ALA A 107 -3.15 5.00 1.19
C ALA A 107 -3.02 3.51 0.87
N ILE A 108 -2.24 3.19 -0.13
CA ILE A 108 -2.08 1.83 -0.66
C ILE A 108 -0.59 1.60 -0.89
N ASP A 109 -0.05 0.49 -0.34
CA ASP A 109 1.32 0.09 -0.64
C ASP A 109 1.43 -0.29 -2.11
N VAL A 110 2.42 0.25 -2.77
CA VAL A 110 2.76 -0.11 -4.13
C VAL A 110 3.72 -1.30 -4.10
N TYR A 111 3.35 -2.38 -4.77
CA TYR A 111 4.25 -3.50 -5.03
C TYR A 111 5.07 -3.18 -6.27
N GLN A 112 6.40 -3.25 -6.13
CA GLN A 112 7.33 -3.01 -7.24
C GLN A 112 8.59 -3.87 -7.08
N PRO A 113 9.21 -4.30 -8.19
CA PRO A 113 10.52 -4.93 -8.14
C PRO A 113 11.60 -3.90 -7.77
N ASP A 114 12.58 -4.30 -6.96
CA ASP A 114 13.83 -3.56 -6.71
C ASP A 114 14.99 -4.47 -7.11
N LEU A 115 15.50 -4.24 -8.29
CA LEU A 115 16.59 -5.04 -8.86
C LEU A 115 17.93 -4.44 -8.46
N ARG A 116 18.77 -5.26 -7.85
CA ARG A 116 20.15 -4.89 -7.52
C ARG A 116 21.10 -5.91 -8.12
N ALA A 117 22.23 -5.39 -8.61
CA ALA A 117 23.30 -6.23 -9.14
C ALA A 117 24.61 -5.93 -8.41
N SER A 118 25.41 -6.97 -8.23
CA SER A 118 26.80 -6.86 -7.81
C SER A 118 27.70 -7.59 -8.79
N VAL A 119 28.89 -7.08 -8.99
CA VAL A 119 29.92 -7.68 -9.83
C VAL A 119 31.17 -7.92 -8.99
N THR A 120 31.68 -9.12 -9.04
CA THR A 120 33.00 -9.45 -8.51
C THR A 120 33.92 -9.91 -9.64
N ILE A 121 35.18 -9.57 -9.54
CA ILE A 121 36.20 -9.92 -10.52
C ILE A 121 37.25 -10.76 -9.80
N ASN A 122 37.56 -11.92 -10.35
CA ASN A 122 38.59 -12.80 -9.87
C ASN A 122 39.66 -12.97 -10.98
N ASP A 123 40.90 -12.72 -10.66
CA ASP A 123 42.03 -12.94 -11.54
C ASP A 123 42.47 -14.41 -11.37
N LEU A 124 42.26 -15.21 -12.39
CA LEU A 124 42.60 -16.64 -12.36
C LEU A 124 44.12 -16.90 -12.44
N ASN A 125 44.90 -15.90 -12.83
CA ASN A 125 46.36 -16.00 -12.92
C ASN A 125 47.04 -15.47 -11.64
N GLY A 126 46.28 -14.76 -10.80
CA GLY A 126 46.71 -14.18 -9.52
C GLY A 126 47.11 -12.71 -9.61
N PRO A 127 46.87 -11.96 -8.52
CA PRO A 127 47.12 -10.55 -8.50
C PRO A 127 48.62 -10.18 -8.55
N PRO A 128 48.96 -8.97 -9.10
CA PRO A 128 48.09 -8.01 -9.75
C PRO A 128 47.75 -8.38 -11.20
N ALA A 129 46.55 -8.06 -11.66
CA ALA A 129 46.11 -8.35 -13.02
C ALA A 129 47.03 -7.70 -14.07
N GLN A 130 47.42 -8.50 -15.06
CA GLN A 130 48.35 -8.12 -16.12
C GLN A 130 47.75 -8.36 -17.52
N PRO A 131 48.30 -7.72 -18.58
CA PRO A 131 47.88 -8.02 -19.94
C PRO A 131 48.07 -9.48 -20.28
N GLY A 132 47.00 -10.17 -20.71
CA GLY A 132 46.96 -11.58 -21.02
C GLY A 132 46.36 -12.47 -19.95
N ASP A 133 46.04 -11.94 -18.77
CA ASP A 133 45.40 -12.71 -17.71
C ASP A 133 43.93 -12.98 -18.02
N ILE A 134 43.45 -14.06 -17.43
CA ILE A 134 42.03 -14.44 -17.50
C ILE A 134 41.32 -13.91 -16.28
N LEU A 135 40.36 -13.02 -16.50
CA LEU A 135 39.52 -12.47 -15.43
C LEU A 135 38.14 -13.10 -15.46
N GLU A 136 37.77 -13.71 -14.35
CA GLU A 136 36.42 -14.25 -14.15
C GLU A 136 35.52 -13.18 -13.54
N PHE A 137 34.40 -12.86 -14.23
CA PHE A 137 33.40 -11.93 -13.77
C PHE A 137 32.19 -12.71 -13.24
N THR A 138 31.92 -12.60 -11.95
CA THR A 138 30.68 -13.11 -11.38
C THR A 138 29.71 -11.96 -11.19
N VAL A 139 28.56 -12.04 -11.88
CA VAL A 139 27.48 -11.09 -11.78
C VAL A 139 26.32 -11.74 -11.02
N VAL A 140 25.91 -11.13 -9.91
CA VAL A 140 24.76 -11.59 -9.11
C VAL A 140 23.67 -10.54 -9.18
N GLY A 141 22.52 -10.88 -9.75
CA GLY A 141 21.31 -10.08 -9.72
C GLY A 141 20.36 -10.58 -8.64
N LYS A 142 19.78 -9.67 -7.88
CA LYS A 142 18.79 -9.98 -6.85
C LYS A 142 17.63 -9.00 -6.93
N ASN A 143 16.41 -9.53 -6.91
CA ASN A 143 15.21 -8.75 -6.66
C ASN A 143 14.97 -8.71 -5.13
N ILE A 144 15.03 -7.52 -4.54
CA ILE A 144 14.74 -7.29 -3.13
C ILE A 144 13.45 -6.50 -2.95
N GLY A 145 12.75 -6.22 -4.05
CA GLY A 145 11.44 -5.57 -4.04
C GLY A 145 10.32 -6.50 -3.59
N SER A 146 9.14 -5.94 -3.51
CA SER A 146 7.93 -6.63 -3.04
C SER A 146 7.15 -7.32 -4.16
N ASP A 147 7.57 -7.16 -5.42
CA ASP A 147 6.91 -7.77 -6.57
C ASP A 147 7.92 -8.52 -7.45
N VAL A 148 7.41 -9.41 -8.30
CA VAL A 148 8.22 -10.14 -9.28
C VAL A 148 8.71 -9.21 -10.38
N SER A 149 9.91 -9.47 -10.88
CA SER A 149 10.42 -8.80 -12.07
C SER A 149 10.26 -9.72 -13.27
N LEU A 150 9.57 -9.25 -14.28
CA LEU A 150 9.38 -9.95 -15.55
C LEU A 150 10.40 -9.45 -16.58
N ASP A 151 10.77 -10.32 -17.52
CA ASP A 151 11.65 -9.99 -18.66
C ASP A 151 12.97 -9.31 -18.26
N THR A 152 13.52 -9.73 -17.12
CA THR A 152 14.77 -9.17 -16.59
C THR A 152 15.96 -9.78 -17.30
N TYR A 153 16.88 -8.94 -17.78
CA TYR A 153 18.17 -9.37 -18.32
C TYR A 153 19.31 -8.56 -17.70
N MET A 154 20.49 -9.14 -17.67
CA MET A 154 21.71 -8.46 -17.26
C MET A 154 22.59 -8.24 -18.49
N GLN A 155 23.13 -7.04 -18.64
CA GLN A 155 24.02 -6.70 -19.71
C GLN A 155 25.24 -5.96 -19.16
N THR A 156 26.42 -6.31 -19.66
CA THR A 156 27.66 -5.58 -19.41
C THR A 156 28.40 -5.35 -20.74
N ALA A 157 29.00 -4.19 -20.86
CA ALA A 157 29.88 -3.89 -21.99
C ALA A 157 31.30 -4.31 -21.64
N LEU A 158 31.93 -5.09 -22.50
CA LEU A 158 33.36 -5.39 -22.37
C LEU A 158 34.19 -4.23 -22.89
N ASP A 159 35.30 -3.93 -22.22
CA ASP A 159 36.29 -2.96 -22.71
C ASP A 159 36.90 -3.48 -24.03
N ILE A 160 37.17 -2.57 -24.98
CA ILE A 160 37.74 -2.90 -26.30
C ILE A 160 39.07 -3.66 -26.20
N ARG A 161 39.76 -3.58 -25.07
CA ARG A 161 41.04 -4.27 -24.80
C ARG A 161 40.85 -5.66 -24.19
N THR A 162 39.61 -6.09 -24.00
CA THR A 162 39.27 -7.42 -23.45
C THR A 162 38.66 -8.31 -24.53
N LEU A 163 38.88 -9.60 -24.41
CA LEU A 163 38.28 -10.61 -25.27
C LEU A 163 37.40 -11.52 -24.43
N PHE A 164 36.16 -11.76 -24.87
CA PHE A 164 35.29 -12.73 -24.23
C PHE A 164 35.82 -14.15 -24.43
N VAL A 165 36.00 -14.87 -23.32
CA VAL A 165 36.38 -16.30 -23.32
C VAL A 165 35.17 -17.08 -22.83
N PRO A 166 34.48 -17.84 -23.65
CA PRO A 166 33.36 -18.67 -23.21
C PRO A 166 33.87 -19.83 -22.36
N ASN A 167 33.08 -20.20 -21.34
CA ASN A 167 33.31 -21.42 -20.55
C ASN A 167 32.94 -22.67 -21.34
#